data_b41a1560f3b5dfdfe859b00fda02efd7
#
_entry.id   b41a1560f3b5dfdfe859b00fda02efd7
#
_cell.length_a   1.000
_cell.length_b   1.000
_cell.length_c   1.000
_cell.angle_alpha   90.00
_cell.angle_beta   90.00
_cell.angle_gamma   90.00
#
_symmetry.space_group_name_H-M   'P 1'
#
loop_
_entity.id
_entity.type
_entity.pdbx_description
1 polymer ?
#
loop_
_entity_poly.entity_id
_entity_poly.type
_entity_poly.pdbx_seq_one_letter_code
_entity_poly.pdbx_strand_id
1 'polypeptide(L)'
;MKKIFTILLLFGGLLMSGCSDWLDVQSKDKQSTDMYWESSEDVEAILAQGYSRLRDCVPYIIDWGELRGSSVIVPVRSTPAGQIQNFTVLPSTSAVQWGTFYQVIGMANAVLKYAPGVIEKDESYYQSQMDSHLTEAYFLRGLSYLYLVRNFREVPLITEPYVDDAMPTDVPKSSEVEILEQIKSDVRAALATDAAKETFNGTWATKGRATKWALYALMAETCLWAEDYEECVTYADYLINSTAPIRPVFMSTPGQWYNIFYPGNSNESIFEIQYDETNYAQGGGSPSKLLPYGSDVTVNTYMYSEPMTIRLINEFYQNQDEVNRTYYGSFAGITYTSYPENGIIWKYSGLGVADREAVRTILDANYIIYRMADVMLMKAEALIRIGGSANWTEALAIINRIRERSELRPRDEVSAENINEATEEILLEMLLDERDMEFAAEGKRWYDLLRYGKQQNFKYKSRFKILIMENNLTAESRWLGSVLDNDNAWYLPIPASDISTNSLLKQNPYYE
;
A
#
# COMPACT_ATOMS: atom_id res chain seq x y z
N MET A 1 36.98 -45.75 65.46
CA MET A 1 36.11 -45.90 64.31
C MET A 1 34.86 -45.04 64.36
N LYS A 2 34.09 -44.99 65.49
CA LYS A 2 32.87 -44.13 65.55
C LYS A 2 33.09 -42.61 65.31
N LYS A 3 34.19 -42.02 65.79
CA LYS A 3 34.48 -40.56 65.62
C LYS A 3 34.86 -40.17 64.19
N ILE A 4 35.46 -41.10 63.44
CA ILE A 4 35.83 -40.83 62.00
C ILE A 4 34.57 -40.94 61.14
N PHE A 5 33.62 -41.79 61.46
CA PHE A 5 32.39 -41.90 60.69
C PHE A 5 31.46 -40.66 60.88
N THR A 6 31.49 -40.04 62.09
CA THR A 6 30.71 -38.82 62.37
C THR A 6 31.24 -37.62 61.67
N ILE A 7 32.59 -37.54 61.54
CA ILE A 7 33.22 -36.45 60.77
C ILE A 7 33.01 -36.58 59.27
N LEU A 8 32.99 -37.76 58.68
CA LEU A 8 32.65 -38.02 57.30
C LEU A 8 31.20 -37.73 56.98
N LEU A 9 30.27 -37.97 57.91
CA LEU A 9 28.83 -37.64 57.73
C LEU A 9 28.57 -36.12 57.80
N LEU A 10 29.34 -35.34 58.63
CA LEU A 10 29.24 -33.92 58.71
C LEU A 10 29.88 -33.22 57.48
N PHE A 11 30.91 -33.80 56.87
CA PHE A 11 31.52 -33.28 55.66
C PHE A 11 30.70 -33.60 54.37
N GLY A 12 29.97 -34.72 54.39
CA GLY A 12 29.04 -35.09 53.29
C GLY A 12 27.78 -34.21 53.22
N GLY A 13 27.35 -33.67 54.39
CA GLY A 13 26.16 -32.81 54.46
C GLY A 13 26.39 -31.35 53.96
N LEU A 14 27.66 -30.91 53.90
CA LEU A 14 28.03 -29.57 53.46
C LEU A 14 28.26 -29.44 51.95
N LEU A 15 28.21 -30.54 51.22
CA LEU A 15 28.37 -30.54 49.74
C LEU A 15 27.05 -30.56 48.99
N MET A 16 25.89 -30.51 49.65
CA MET A 16 24.58 -30.48 49.02
C MET A 16 23.91 -29.10 48.94
N SER A 17 24.58 -28.02 49.38
CA SER A 17 24.14 -26.68 49.06
C SER A 17 24.76 -26.25 47.71
N GLY A 18 24.41 -26.93 46.64
CA GLY A 18 24.65 -26.48 45.30
C GLY A 18 23.81 -25.22 45.06
N CYS A 19 24.45 -24.08 44.83
CA CYS A 19 23.79 -22.88 44.31
C CYS A 19 23.08 -23.26 43.01
N SER A 20 21.75 -23.34 43.02
CA SER A 20 20.92 -23.52 41.82
C SER A 20 21.15 -22.40 40.78
N ASP A 21 21.60 -21.24 41.24
CA ASP A 21 21.84 -20.06 40.38
C ASP A 21 23.11 -20.14 39.50
N TRP A 22 23.99 -21.15 39.75
CA TRP A 22 25.21 -21.29 38.93
C TRP A 22 25.01 -22.18 37.68
N LEU A 23 23.88 -22.90 37.61
CA LEU A 23 23.52 -23.72 36.45
C LEU A 23 22.56 -23.00 35.49
N ASP A 24 22.04 -21.84 35.87
CA ASP A 24 21.23 -21.01 35.03
C ASP A 24 22.16 -20.08 34.19
N VAL A 25 23.00 -20.70 33.34
CA VAL A 25 23.76 -19.98 32.33
C VAL A 25 22.76 -19.58 31.24
N GLN A 26 22.13 -18.42 31.43
CA GLN A 26 21.45 -17.76 30.32
C GLN A 26 22.48 -17.54 29.23
N SER A 27 22.24 -18.11 28.09
CA SER A 27 23.07 -17.91 26.89
C SER A 27 23.09 -16.39 26.61
N LYS A 28 24.27 -15.77 26.75
CA LYS A 28 24.46 -14.34 26.45
C LYS A 28 24.14 -13.98 24.99
N ASP A 29 23.92 -14.99 24.15
CA ASP A 29 23.61 -14.85 22.73
C ASP A 29 22.10 -14.96 22.41
N LYS A 30 21.26 -15.24 23.42
CA LYS A 30 19.80 -15.20 23.29
C LYS A 30 19.23 -14.22 24.28
N GLN A 31 19.03 -12.98 23.83
CA GLN A 31 18.13 -12.06 24.52
C GLN A 31 16.74 -12.70 24.57
N SER A 32 16.24 -13.01 25.78
CA SER A 32 14.84 -13.42 25.89
C SER A 32 13.94 -12.23 25.55
N THR A 33 12.77 -12.49 25.04
CA THR A 33 11.78 -11.45 24.69
C THR A 33 11.53 -10.49 25.86
N ASP A 34 11.52 -11.00 27.10
CA ASP A 34 11.31 -10.20 28.31
C ASP A 34 12.46 -9.26 28.63
N MET A 35 13.68 -9.54 28.15
CA MET A 35 14.89 -8.72 28.35
C MET A 35 15.07 -7.67 27.23
N TYR A 36 14.29 -7.73 26.16
CA TYR A 36 14.39 -6.80 25.05
C TYR A 36 13.61 -5.52 25.31
N TRP A 37 12.41 -5.62 25.88
CA TRP A 37 11.46 -4.52 26.06
C TRP A 37 11.72 -3.78 27.37
N GLU A 38 12.74 -2.90 27.40
CA GLU A 38 13.16 -2.18 28.61
C GLU A 38 12.92 -0.67 28.53
N SER A 39 12.91 -0.09 27.31
CA SER A 39 12.87 1.36 27.11
C SER A 39 11.97 1.77 25.95
N SER A 40 11.62 3.05 25.87
CA SER A 40 10.90 3.66 24.76
C SER A 40 11.66 3.53 23.44
N GLU A 41 13.00 3.53 23.49
CA GLU A 41 13.87 3.34 22.33
C GLU A 41 13.75 1.94 21.73
N ASP A 42 13.52 0.93 22.55
CA ASP A 42 13.28 -0.44 22.06
C ASP A 42 11.96 -0.53 21.28
N VAL A 43 10.92 0.13 21.77
CA VAL A 43 9.63 0.24 21.07
C VAL A 43 9.81 0.98 19.74
N GLU A 44 10.51 2.12 19.74
CA GLU A 44 10.80 2.91 18.55
C GLU A 44 11.62 2.10 17.53
N ALA A 45 12.58 1.28 17.98
CA ALA A 45 13.40 0.44 17.11
C ALA A 45 12.58 -0.61 16.38
N ILE A 46 11.60 -1.27 17.04
CA ILE A 46 10.72 -2.24 16.41
C ILE A 46 9.74 -1.55 15.44
N LEU A 47 9.22 -0.37 15.78
CA LEU A 47 8.42 0.43 14.84
C LEU A 47 9.23 0.81 13.59
N ALA A 48 10.46 1.30 13.77
CA ALA A 48 11.35 1.63 12.67
C ALA A 48 11.64 0.41 11.78
N GLN A 49 11.80 -0.78 12.39
CA GLN A 49 11.93 -2.03 11.65
C GLN A 49 10.66 -2.35 10.86
N GLY A 50 9.47 -2.12 11.43
CA GLY A 50 8.18 -2.27 10.74
C GLY A 50 8.09 -1.40 9.47
N TYR A 51 8.46 -0.10 9.56
CA TYR A 51 8.53 0.79 8.40
C TYR A 51 9.60 0.35 7.39
N SER A 52 10.75 -0.15 7.86
CA SER A 52 11.78 -0.70 6.98
C SER A 52 11.26 -1.91 6.19
N ARG A 53 10.54 -2.83 6.86
CA ARG A 53 9.91 -3.97 6.18
C ARG A 53 8.80 -3.55 5.21
N LEU A 54 8.04 -2.50 5.54
CA LEU A 54 7.04 -1.95 4.63
C LEU A 54 7.71 -1.40 3.34
N ARG A 55 8.92 -0.84 3.44
CA ARG A 55 9.70 -0.44 2.25
C ARG A 55 10.03 -1.64 1.35
N ASP A 56 10.35 -2.79 1.94
CA ASP A 56 10.60 -4.01 1.20
C ASP A 56 9.36 -4.55 0.47
N CYS A 57 8.15 -4.09 0.83
CA CYS A 57 6.91 -4.45 0.13
C CYS A 57 6.67 -3.64 -1.15
N VAL A 58 7.34 -2.51 -1.38
CA VAL A 58 7.05 -1.60 -2.52
C VAL A 58 7.11 -2.28 -3.88
N PRO A 59 8.08 -3.15 -4.20
CA PRO A 59 8.09 -3.88 -5.47
C PRO A 59 6.80 -4.69 -5.70
N TYR A 60 6.32 -5.38 -4.66
CA TYR A 60 5.07 -6.14 -4.74
C TYR A 60 3.85 -5.24 -4.88
N ILE A 61 3.84 -4.09 -4.18
CA ILE A 61 2.75 -3.11 -4.27
C ILE A 61 2.61 -2.59 -5.70
N ILE A 62 3.72 -2.29 -6.37
CA ILE A 62 3.74 -1.85 -7.77
C ILE A 62 3.25 -2.97 -8.69
N ASP A 63 3.85 -4.17 -8.60
CA ASP A 63 3.50 -5.30 -9.45
C ASP A 63 2.02 -5.68 -9.33
N TRP A 64 1.55 -5.80 -8.10
CA TRP A 64 0.17 -6.24 -7.82
C TRP A 64 -0.86 -5.17 -8.15
N GLY A 65 -0.51 -3.91 -7.97
CA GLY A 65 -1.43 -2.79 -8.17
C GLY A 65 -1.50 -2.27 -9.61
N GLU A 66 -0.47 -2.53 -10.44
CA GLU A 66 -0.40 -2.02 -11.81
C GLU A 66 -0.59 -3.08 -12.88
N LEU A 67 0.18 -4.17 -12.82
CA LEU A 67 0.39 -5.01 -14.00
C LEU A 67 -0.87 -5.71 -14.53
N ARG A 68 -1.78 -6.14 -13.64
CA ARG A 68 -3.05 -6.74 -14.07
C ARG A 68 -4.04 -5.71 -14.64
N GLY A 69 -3.82 -4.41 -14.33
CA GLY A 69 -4.62 -3.30 -14.84
C GLY A 69 -4.29 -2.90 -16.27
N SER A 70 -3.17 -3.39 -16.80
CA SER A 70 -2.68 -3.23 -18.18
C SER A 70 -2.41 -1.79 -18.64
N SER A 71 -2.44 -0.79 -17.75
CA SER A 71 -2.00 0.58 -18.05
C SER A 71 -0.47 0.68 -18.01
N VAL A 72 0.16 -0.05 -17.10
CA VAL A 72 1.62 -0.26 -17.00
C VAL A 72 1.92 -1.71 -17.35
N ILE A 73 2.97 -1.91 -18.14
CA ILE A 73 3.38 -3.24 -18.63
C ILE A 73 4.88 -3.47 -18.45
N VAL A 74 5.27 -4.73 -18.53
CA VAL A 74 6.65 -5.18 -18.71
C VAL A 74 6.79 -5.95 -20.02
N PRO A 75 7.92 -5.80 -20.75
CA PRO A 75 8.05 -6.34 -22.12
C PRO A 75 8.19 -7.87 -22.16
N VAL A 76 8.68 -8.51 -21.09
CA VAL A 76 8.99 -9.94 -21.10
C VAL A 76 8.01 -10.73 -20.26
N ARG A 77 7.20 -11.55 -20.93
CA ARG A 77 6.10 -12.33 -20.33
C ARG A 77 6.57 -13.43 -19.36
N SER A 78 7.79 -13.96 -19.53
CA SER A 78 8.29 -15.06 -18.71
C SER A 78 8.88 -14.63 -17.37
N THR A 79 9.05 -13.32 -17.13
CA THR A 79 9.47 -12.80 -15.83
C THR A 79 8.37 -12.95 -14.79
N PRO A 80 8.67 -12.96 -13.48
CA PRO A 80 7.64 -12.97 -12.45
C PRO A 80 6.60 -11.85 -12.62
N ALA A 81 7.03 -10.64 -12.92
CA ALA A 81 6.16 -9.49 -13.22
C ALA A 81 5.31 -9.75 -14.49
N GLY A 82 5.91 -10.25 -15.56
CA GLY A 82 5.20 -10.61 -16.80
C GLY A 82 4.17 -11.74 -16.61
N GLN A 83 4.41 -12.67 -15.68
CA GLN A 83 3.42 -13.68 -15.32
C GLN A 83 2.20 -13.06 -14.61
N ILE A 84 2.41 -12.08 -13.71
CA ILE A 84 1.29 -11.33 -13.09
C ILE A 84 0.50 -10.60 -14.17
N GLN A 85 1.18 -9.84 -15.03
CA GLN A 85 0.56 -9.09 -16.13
C GLN A 85 -0.33 -9.96 -17.03
N ASN A 86 0.12 -11.18 -17.32
CA ASN A 86 -0.57 -12.08 -18.25
C ASN A 86 -1.48 -13.10 -17.55
N PHE A 87 -1.72 -13.01 -16.25
CA PHE A 87 -2.53 -13.96 -15.47
C PHE A 87 -2.05 -15.42 -15.57
N THR A 88 -0.74 -15.62 -15.76
CA THR A 88 -0.09 -16.94 -15.86
C THR A 88 0.77 -17.26 -14.64
N VAL A 89 0.57 -16.52 -13.55
CA VAL A 89 1.31 -16.68 -12.30
C VAL A 89 1.06 -18.06 -11.68
N LEU A 90 2.13 -18.65 -11.12
CA LEU A 90 2.07 -19.94 -10.44
C LEU A 90 2.34 -19.75 -8.94
N PRO A 91 1.88 -20.67 -8.07
CA PRO A 91 2.18 -20.63 -6.63
C PRO A 91 3.68 -20.62 -6.29
N SER A 92 4.54 -21.08 -7.20
CA SER A 92 5.99 -21.05 -7.05
C SER A 92 6.67 -19.77 -7.53
N THR A 93 5.91 -18.84 -8.12
CA THR A 93 6.44 -17.57 -8.64
C THR A 93 6.90 -16.67 -7.50
N SER A 94 8.10 -16.09 -7.59
CA SER A 94 8.63 -15.17 -6.56
C SER A 94 7.79 -13.90 -6.39
N ALA A 95 7.03 -13.49 -7.39
CA ALA A 95 6.18 -12.31 -7.34
C ALA A 95 4.91 -12.46 -6.48
N VAL A 96 4.60 -13.65 -5.95
CA VAL A 96 3.43 -13.86 -5.07
C VAL A 96 3.79 -13.97 -3.59
N GLN A 97 5.01 -13.60 -3.20
CA GLN A 97 5.49 -13.71 -1.84
C GLN A 97 4.81 -12.68 -0.91
N TRP A 98 4.02 -13.17 0.02
CA TRP A 98 3.32 -12.33 1.02
C TRP A 98 4.06 -12.19 2.35
N GLY A 99 5.12 -13.00 2.55
CA GLY A 99 5.86 -13.09 3.81
C GLY A 99 6.40 -11.75 4.31
N THR A 100 6.78 -10.84 3.40
CA THR A 100 7.26 -9.50 3.77
C THR A 100 6.17 -8.67 4.47
N PHE A 101 4.92 -8.76 4.03
CA PHE A 101 3.78 -8.11 4.71
C PHE A 101 3.53 -8.72 6.09
N TYR A 102 3.67 -10.03 6.24
CA TYR A 102 3.57 -10.69 7.57
C TYR A 102 4.71 -10.32 8.50
N GLN A 103 5.90 -9.97 7.98
CA GLN A 103 6.97 -9.40 8.80
C GLN A 103 6.58 -8.02 9.36
N VAL A 104 5.94 -7.16 8.58
CA VAL A 104 5.39 -5.88 9.07
C VAL A 104 4.34 -6.13 10.15
N ILE A 105 3.41 -7.05 9.91
CA ILE A 105 2.36 -7.45 10.87
C ILE A 105 2.98 -7.97 12.17
N GLY A 106 4.02 -8.81 12.09
CA GLY A 106 4.73 -9.33 13.24
C GLY A 106 5.36 -8.24 14.10
N MET A 107 6.02 -7.23 13.48
CA MET A 107 6.58 -6.08 14.20
C MET A 107 5.46 -5.25 14.85
N ALA A 108 4.38 -4.98 14.14
CA ALA A 108 3.22 -4.27 14.69
C ALA A 108 2.60 -5.01 15.88
N ASN A 109 2.36 -6.32 15.75
CA ASN A 109 1.83 -7.14 16.83
C ASN A 109 2.75 -7.14 18.06
N ALA A 110 4.08 -7.15 17.86
CA ALA A 110 5.05 -7.09 18.96
C ALA A 110 4.93 -5.76 19.71
N VAL A 111 4.86 -4.63 19.00
CA VAL A 111 4.65 -3.32 19.63
C VAL A 111 3.32 -3.28 20.39
N LEU A 112 2.22 -3.72 19.77
CA LEU A 112 0.89 -3.74 20.42
C LEU A 112 0.84 -4.56 21.70
N LYS A 113 1.61 -5.65 21.75
CA LYS A 113 1.66 -6.54 22.90
C LYS A 113 2.59 -6.06 24.02
N TYR A 114 3.77 -5.60 23.67
CA TYR A 114 4.84 -5.39 24.66
C TYR A 114 5.03 -3.94 25.07
N ALA A 115 4.73 -2.95 24.22
CA ALA A 115 4.88 -1.54 24.56
C ALA A 115 4.14 -1.13 25.86
N PRO A 116 2.93 -1.66 26.17
CA PRO A 116 2.27 -1.35 27.43
C PRO A 116 3.06 -1.72 28.69
N GLY A 117 3.82 -2.81 28.65
CA GLY A 117 4.66 -3.23 29.78
C GLY A 117 5.96 -2.42 29.96
N VAL A 118 6.37 -1.65 28.95
CA VAL A 118 7.58 -0.83 29.02
C VAL A 118 7.38 0.40 29.92
N ILE A 119 6.14 0.91 30.05
CA ILE A 119 5.83 2.04 30.95
C ILE A 119 6.25 1.76 32.41
N GLU A 120 6.14 0.51 32.86
CA GLU A 120 6.50 0.11 34.22
C GLU A 120 8.03 0.07 34.43
N LYS A 121 8.80 -0.01 33.33
CA LYS A 121 10.25 -0.16 33.35
C LYS A 121 10.99 1.16 33.04
N ASP A 122 10.42 2.00 32.19
CA ASP A 122 11.00 3.25 31.72
C ASP A 122 10.15 4.43 32.20
N GLU A 123 10.63 5.13 33.22
CA GLU A 123 9.95 6.31 33.78
C GLU A 123 9.81 7.48 32.79
N SER A 124 10.62 7.49 31.72
CA SER A 124 10.54 8.51 30.66
C SER A 124 9.50 8.19 29.58
N TYR A 125 8.96 6.97 29.57
CA TYR A 125 7.97 6.51 28.60
C TYR A 125 6.54 6.79 29.06
N TYR A 126 5.99 7.92 28.66
CA TYR A 126 4.66 8.34 29.09
C TYR A 126 3.54 7.68 28.30
N GLN A 127 2.36 7.55 28.94
CA GLN A 127 1.14 6.98 28.32
C GLN A 127 0.84 7.56 26.93
N SER A 128 0.92 8.89 26.75
CA SER A 128 0.65 9.52 25.46
C SER A 128 1.67 9.19 24.37
N GLN A 129 2.91 8.91 24.76
CA GLN A 129 3.94 8.47 23.81
C GLN A 129 3.71 7.01 23.43
N MET A 130 3.39 6.14 24.40
CA MET A 130 3.01 4.76 24.14
C MET A 130 1.79 4.68 23.22
N ASP A 131 0.72 5.41 23.54
CA ASP A 131 -0.50 5.43 22.72
C ASP A 131 -0.22 5.90 21.29
N SER A 132 0.72 6.86 21.11
CA SER A 132 1.19 7.26 19.79
C SER A 132 1.92 6.14 19.05
N HIS A 133 2.76 5.36 19.73
CA HIS A 133 3.44 4.19 19.12
C HIS A 133 2.44 3.08 18.77
N LEU A 134 1.44 2.82 19.63
CA LEU A 134 0.35 1.87 19.32
C LEU A 134 -0.44 2.31 18.09
N THR A 135 -0.71 3.62 17.94
CA THR A 135 -1.35 4.18 16.75
C THR A 135 -0.61 3.82 15.45
N GLU A 136 0.71 3.95 15.46
CA GLU A 136 1.53 3.60 14.30
C GLU A 136 1.54 2.09 14.03
N ALA A 137 1.60 1.27 15.09
CA ALA A 137 1.55 -0.18 14.97
C ALA A 137 0.21 -0.65 14.39
N TYR A 138 -0.92 -0.09 14.84
CA TYR A 138 -2.24 -0.36 14.25
C TYR A 138 -2.31 0.00 12.76
N PHE A 139 -1.75 1.15 12.37
CA PHE A 139 -1.67 1.56 10.97
C PHE A 139 -0.87 0.55 10.12
N LEU A 140 0.34 0.19 10.56
CA LEU A 140 1.21 -0.75 9.85
C LEU A 140 0.53 -2.11 9.65
N ARG A 141 -0.15 -2.61 10.70
CA ARG A 141 -0.91 -3.87 10.63
C ARG A 141 -2.09 -3.76 9.67
N GLY A 142 -2.90 -2.73 9.81
CA GLY A 142 -4.08 -2.51 8.98
C GLY A 142 -3.71 -2.31 7.50
N LEU A 143 -2.70 -1.50 7.18
CA LEU A 143 -2.24 -1.29 5.81
C LEU A 143 -1.71 -2.59 5.18
N SER A 144 -0.96 -3.39 5.95
CA SER A 144 -0.45 -4.68 5.47
C SER A 144 -1.58 -5.65 5.16
N TYR A 145 -2.56 -5.77 6.04
CA TYR A 145 -3.74 -6.60 5.79
C TYR A 145 -4.58 -6.10 4.61
N LEU A 146 -4.69 -4.79 4.38
CA LEU A 146 -5.40 -4.26 3.23
C LEU A 146 -4.73 -4.68 1.91
N TYR A 147 -3.40 -4.66 1.82
CA TYR A 147 -2.70 -5.19 0.65
C TYR A 147 -2.87 -6.71 0.50
N LEU A 148 -2.79 -7.45 1.58
CA LEU A 148 -2.97 -8.91 1.55
C LEU A 148 -4.38 -9.31 1.08
N VAL A 149 -5.42 -8.74 1.69
CA VAL A 149 -6.81 -9.11 1.33
C VAL A 149 -7.18 -8.73 -0.11
N ARG A 150 -6.70 -7.59 -0.60
CA ARG A 150 -6.95 -7.16 -1.98
C ARG A 150 -6.29 -8.07 -3.03
N ASN A 151 -5.18 -8.72 -2.68
CA ASN A 151 -4.45 -9.57 -3.62
C ASN A 151 -4.74 -11.06 -3.48
N PHE A 152 -5.07 -11.54 -2.28
CA PHE A 152 -5.28 -12.98 -1.99
C PHE A 152 -6.70 -13.32 -1.55
N ARG A 153 -7.56 -12.29 -1.28
CA ARG A 153 -8.95 -12.38 -0.82
C ARG A 153 -9.08 -12.93 0.60
N GLU A 154 -8.51 -14.10 0.87
CA GLU A 154 -8.54 -14.79 2.15
C GLU A 154 -7.11 -15.09 2.58
N VAL A 155 -6.73 -14.66 3.79
CA VAL A 155 -5.38 -14.83 4.32
C VAL A 155 -5.44 -15.15 5.82
N PRO A 156 -4.40 -15.77 6.41
CA PRO A 156 -4.33 -15.95 7.86
C PRO A 156 -4.41 -14.63 8.61
N LEU A 157 -5.36 -14.50 9.55
CA LEU A 157 -5.46 -13.35 10.43
C LEU A 157 -4.66 -13.61 11.71
N ILE A 158 -3.50 -12.97 11.85
CA ILE A 158 -2.55 -13.10 12.94
C ILE A 158 -2.47 -11.76 13.66
N THR A 159 -2.98 -11.70 14.90
CA THR A 159 -3.04 -10.48 15.71
C THR A 159 -2.09 -10.52 16.92
N GLU A 160 -1.42 -11.65 17.15
CA GLU A 160 -0.43 -11.85 18.20
C GLU A 160 0.97 -12.07 17.59
N PRO A 161 2.04 -11.58 18.22
CA PRO A 161 3.39 -11.85 17.74
C PRO A 161 3.78 -13.31 18.01
N TYR A 162 4.53 -13.91 17.11
CA TYR A 162 5.21 -15.18 17.39
C TYR A 162 6.38 -14.94 18.33
N VAL A 163 6.32 -15.56 19.51
CA VAL A 163 7.32 -15.34 20.58
C VAL A 163 8.11 -16.59 20.95
N ASP A 164 7.58 -17.78 20.66
CA ASP A 164 8.25 -19.05 20.92
C ASP A 164 7.78 -20.15 19.94
N ASP A 165 8.52 -21.24 19.91
CA ASP A 165 8.24 -22.40 19.05
C ASP A 165 6.99 -23.21 19.49
N ALA A 166 6.36 -22.87 20.62
CA ALA A 166 5.16 -23.54 21.08
C ALA A 166 3.86 -22.94 20.50
N MET A 167 3.96 -21.76 19.86
CA MET A 167 2.81 -21.15 19.22
C MET A 167 2.41 -21.92 17.95
N PRO A 168 1.09 -22.05 17.69
CA PRO A 168 0.62 -22.71 16.48
C PRO A 168 1.16 -22.00 15.23
N THR A 169 1.87 -22.72 14.39
CA THR A 169 2.31 -22.23 13.07
C THR A 169 1.25 -22.46 12.01
N ASP A 170 0.36 -23.42 12.23
CA ASP A 170 -0.75 -23.75 11.34
C ASP A 170 -1.96 -22.85 11.66
N VAL A 171 -2.19 -21.84 10.84
CA VAL A 171 -3.31 -20.89 10.97
C VAL A 171 -4.14 -20.94 9.68
N PRO A 172 -5.46 -21.21 9.75
CA PRO A 172 -6.31 -21.19 8.56
C PRO A 172 -6.48 -19.78 8.01
N LYS A 173 -6.97 -19.68 6.77
CA LYS A 173 -7.37 -18.39 6.20
C LYS A 173 -8.61 -17.85 6.92
N SER A 174 -8.65 -16.55 7.13
CA SER A 174 -9.85 -15.79 7.48
C SER A 174 -10.48 -15.19 6.24
N SER A 175 -11.79 -14.97 6.29
CA SER A 175 -12.54 -14.38 5.19
C SER A 175 -12.17 -12.91 4.96
N GLU A 176 -12.43 -12.41 3.75
CA GLU A 176 -12.26 -11.00 3.41
C GLU A 176 -12.97 -10.08 4.41
N VAL A 177 -14.19 -10.44 4.82
CA VAL A 177 -14.99 -9.64 5.77
C VAL A 177 -14.32 -9.56 7.14
N GLU A 178 -13.85 -10.69 7.69
CA GLU A 178 -13.16 -10.72 9.00
C GLU A 178 -11.89 -9.88 8.98
N ILE A 179 -11.13 -9.90 7.90
CA ILE A 179 -9.91 -9.10 7.75
C ILE A 179 -10.23 -7.61 7.66
N LEU A 180 -11.23 -7.22 6.87
CA LEU A 180 -11.65 -5.83 6.75
C LEU A 180 -12.18 -5.28 8.06
N GLU A 181 -12.95 -6.06 8.82
CA GLU A 181 -13.42 -5.66 10.15
C GLU A 181 -12.25 -5.53 11.15
N GLN A 182 -11.22 -6.38 11.05
CA GLN A 182 -10.02 -6.20 11.87
C GLN A 182 -9.29 -4.91 11.55
N ILE A 183 -9.15 -4.54 10.26
CA ILE A 183 -8.53 -3.27 9.86
C ILE A 183 -9.32 -2.09 10.42
N LYS A 184 -10.65 -2.09 10.30
CA LYS A 184 -11.51 -1.03 10.86
C LYS A 184 -11.39 -0.97 12.39
N SER A 185 -11.33 -2.11 13.05
CA SER A 185 -11.12 -2.20 14.50
C SER A 185 -9.79 -1.58 14.92
N ASP A 186 -8.71 -1.89 14.20
CA ASP A 186 -7.38 -1.34 14.44
C ASP A 186 -7.37 0.20 14.30
N VAL A 187 -7.96 0.72 13.23
CA VAL A 187 -8.03 2.17 13.02
C VAL A 187 -8.88 2.84 14.09
N ARG A 188 -10.02 2.26 14.48
CA ARG A 188 -10.85 2.80 15.56
C ARG A 188 -10.09 2.78 16.90
N ALA A 189 -9.36 1.72 17.21
CA ALA A 189 -8.53 1.63 18.41
C ALA A 189 -7.42 2.69 18.41
N ALA A 190 -6.75 2.88 17.28
CA ALA A 190 -5.74 3.91 17.11
C ALA A 190 -6.27 5.34 17.34
N LEU A 191 -7.49 5.62 16.90
CA LEU A 191 -8.11 6.94 17.04
C LEU A 191 -8.76 7.17 18.41
N ALA A 192 -9.09 6.11 19.14
CA ALA A 192 -9.81 6.21 20.43
C ALA A 192 -8.97 6.83 21.54
N THR A 193 -7.64 6.75 21.46
CA THR A 193 -6.71 7.31 22.47
C THR A 193 -6.46 8.81 22.32
N ASP A 194 -6.89 9.42 21.21
CA ASP A 194 -6.56 10.79 20.78
C ASP A 194 -5.05 11.10 20.75
N ALA A 195 -4.21 10.05 20.69
CA ALA A 195 -2.74 10.14 20.64
C ALA A 195 -2.18 10.10 19.21
N ALA A 196 -3.05 9.93 18.22
CA ALA A 196 -2.68 9.96 16.82
C ALA A 196 -2.14 11.35 16.44
N LYS A 197 -0.87 11.42 16.11
CA LYS A 197 -0.19 12.69 15.79
C LYS A 197 -0.66 13.25 14.46
N GLU A 198 -0.85 14.56 14.39
CA GLU A 198 -1.06 15.26 13.13
C GLU A 198 0.26 15.48 12.38
N THR A 199 1.38 15.59 13.11
CA THR A 199 2.73 15.79 12.58
C THR A 199 3.79 15.15 13.47
N PHE A 200 4.93 14.83 12.88
CA PHE A 200 6.17 14.45 13.57
C PHE A 200 7.21 15.56 13.41
N ASN A 201 8.39 15.35 13.99
CA ASN A 201 9.48 16.32 13.90
C ASN A 201 10.08 16.31 12.47
N GLY A 202 9.78 17.35 11.72
CA GLY A 202 10.19 17.51 10.33
C GLY A 202 9.25 16.86 9.30
N THR A 203 9.36 17.36 8.07
CA THR A 203 8.49 16.94 6.96
C THR A 203 8.70 15.47 6.59
N TRP A 204 9.95 15.02 6.58
CA TRP A 204 10.31 13.63 6.26
C TRP A 204 9.63 12.64 7.20
N ALA A 205 9.73 12.87 8.52
CA ALA A 205 9.08 12.02 9.50
C ALA A 205 7.55 12.14 9.45
N THR A 206 7.01 13.35 9.22
CA THR A 206 5.57 13.58 9.12
C THR A 206 4.95 12.84 7.93
N LYS A 207 5.67 12.73 6.81
CA LYS A 207 5.18 12.01 5.63
C LYS A 207 5.52 10.52 5.65
N GLY A 208 6.58 10.14 6.37
CA GLY A 208 7.06 8.75 6.45
C GLY A 208 6.54 7.94 7.63
N ARG A 209 5.82 8.55 8.58
CA ARG A 209 5.21 7.87 9.74
C ARG A 209 3.69 8.02 9.72
N ALA A 210 3.00 7.09 10.35
CA ALA A 210 1.54 7.10 10.39
C ALA A 210 1.00 8.26 11.25
N THR A 211 0.46 9.25 10.56
CA THR A 211 -0.27 10.36 11.18
C THR A 211 -1.75 10.02 11.30
N LYS A 212 -2.50 10.84 12.04
CA LYS A 212 -3.97 10.84 12.08
C LYS A 212 -4.57 10.87 10.67
N TRP A 213 -3.96 11.62 9.78
CA TRP A 213 -4.37 11.73 8.38
C TRP A 213 -4.22 10.42 7.61
N ALA A 214 -3.14 9.68 7.88
CA ALA A 214 -2.91 8.36 7.28
C ALA A 214 -3.93 7.33 7.76
N LEU A 215 -4.33 7.38 9.04
CA LEU A 215 -5.41 6.54 9.58
C LEU A 215 -6.77 6.83 8.93
N TYR A 216 -7.10 8.11 8.72
CA TYR A 216 -8.33 8.48 8.03
C TYR A 216 -8.34 7.98 6.58
N ALA A 217 -7.21 8.10 5.86
CA ALA A 217 -7.10 7.60 4.51
C ALA A 217 -7.21 6.07 4.44
N LEU A 218 -6.54 5.35 5.35
CA LEU A 218 -6.65 3.89 5.46
C LEU A 218 -8.10 3.46 5.75
N MET A 219 -8.79 4.15 6.65
CA MET A 219 -10.19 3.84 6.97
C MET A 219 -11.10 4.09 5.77
N ALA A 220 -10.95 5.24 5.09
CA ALA A 220 -11.75 5.56 3.91
C ALA A 220 -11.56 4.49 2.81
N GLU A 221 -10.32 4.06 2.53
CA GLU A 221 -10.04 3.02 1.54
C GLU A 221 -10.59 1.65 1.97
N THR A 222 -10.49 1.30 3.26
CA THR A 222 -11.02 0.05 3.80
C THR A 222 -12.53 0.00 3.71
N CYS A 223 -13.21 1.09 4.07
CA CYS A 223 -14.66 1.22 3.96
C CYS A 223 -15.13 1.16 2.50
N LEU A 224 -14.43 1.84 1.59
CA LEU A 224 -14.73 1.76 0.15
C LEU A 224 -14.60 0.34 -0.37
N TRP A 225 -13.58 -0.40 0.08
CA TRP A 225 -13.40 -1.80 -0.29
C TRP A 225 -14.47 -2.71 0.30
N ALA A 226 -14.92 -2.42 1.53
CA ALA A 226 -15.98 -3.14 2.24
C ALA A 226 -17.41 -2.80 1.78
N GLU A 227 -17.57 -1.89 0.83
CA GLU A 227 -18.86 -1.34 0.38
C GLU A 227 -19.60 -0.50 1.45
N ASP A 228 -18.88 -0.02 2.48
CA ASP A 228 -19.41 0.88 3.52
C ASP A 228 -19.24 2.34 3.08
N TYR A 229 -19.98 2.73 2.06
CA TYR A 229 -19.78 3.98 1.33
C TYR A 229 -20.00 5.22 2.19
N GLU A 230 -20.99 5.23 3.08
CA GLU A 230 -21.26 6.35 4.00
C GLU A 230 -20.12 6.57 4.99
N GLU A 231 -19.53 5.48 5.53
CA GLU A 231 -18.38 5.55 6.41
C GLU A 231 -17.13 6.02 5.64
N CYS A 232 -16.95 5.57 4.38
CA CYS A 232 -15.90 6.07 3.49
C CYS A 232 -15.99 7.60 3.30
N VAL A 233 -17.17 8.11 2.98
CA VAL A 233 -17.43 9.58 2.85
C VAL A 233 -17.07 10.30 4.14
N THR A 234 -17.49 9.78 5.30
CA THR A 234 -17.22 10.37 6.60
C THR A 234 -15.72 10.53 6.87
N TYR A 235 -14.93 9.47 6.67
CA TYR A 235 -13.49 9.53 6.91
C TYR A 235 -12.74 10.35 5.86
N ALA A 236 -13.18 10.34 4.61
CA ALA A 236 -12.66 11.24 3.58
C ALA A 236 -12.92 12.72 3.94
N ASP A 237 -14.09 13.03 4.49
CA ASP A 237 -14.45 14.39 4.92
C ASP A 237 -13.63 14.88 6.13
N TYR A 238 -13.20 14.00 7.04
CA TYR A 238 -12.25 14.37 8.09
C TYR A 238 -10.91 14.91 7.55
N LEU A 239 -10.50 14.45 6.36
CA LEU A 239 -9.32 14.95 5.66
C LEU A 239 -9.66 16.22 4.84
N ILE A 240 -10.64 16.12 3.95
CA ILE A 240 -10.94 17.14 2.94
C ILE A 240 -11.40 18.44 3.58
N ASN A 241 -12.23 18.34 4.61
CA ASN A 241 -12.86 19.50 5.31
C ASN A 241 -12.11 19.90 6.59
N SER A 242 -10.94 19.31 6.87
CA SER A 242 -10.13 19.66 8.03
C SER A 242 -9.73 21.14 8.02
N THR A 243 -9.80 21.76 9.18
CA THR A 243 -9.33 23.13 9.44
C THR A 243 -8.05 23.17 10.26
N ALA A 244 -7.44 22.00 10.55
CA ALA A 244 -6.19 21.93 11.28
C ALA A 244 -5.08 22.74 10.57
N PRO A 245 -4.24 23.48 11.34
CA PRO A 245 -3.22 24.34 10.75
C PRO A 245 -2.19 23.56 9.91
N ILE A 246 -1.88 22.33 10.32
CA ILE A 246 -0.96 21.45 9.60
C ILE A 246 -1.74 20.19 9.19
N ARG A 247 -2.08 20.13 7.93
CA ARG A 247 -2.82 19.02 7.33
C ARG A 247 -2.40 18.80 5.89
N PRO A 248 -2.64 17.63 5.30
CA PRO A 248 -2.55 17.45 3.85
C PRO A 248 -3.57 18.35 3.13
N VAL A 249 -3.18 18.92 2.00
CA VAL A 249 -4.04 19.82 1.21
C VAL A 249 -3.90 19.47 -0.26
N PHE A 250 -5.00 19.44 -0.97
CA PHE A 250 -4.97 19.27 -2.42
C PHE A 250 -4.23 20.44 -3.09
N MET A 251 -3.18 20.12 -3.84
CA MET A 251 -2.38 21.10 -4.58
C MET A 251 -3.12 21.46 -5.87
N SER A 252 -3.81 22.60 -5.87
CA SER A 252 -4.69 23.02 -6.96
C SER A 252 -3.96 23.76 -8.10
N THR A 253 -2.69 24.12 -7.92
CA THR A 253 -1.92 24.86 -8.92
C THR A 253 -1.25 23.89 -9.89
N PRO A 254 -1.51 23.96 -11.21
CA PRO A 254 -0.98 23.02 -12.19
C PRO A 254 0.55 22.89 -12.16
N GLY A 255 1.28 23.98 -12.15
CA GLY A 255 2.75 24.00 -12.12
C GLY A 255 3.37 23.37 -10.86
N GLN A 256 2.58 23.11 -9.83
CA GLN A 256 3.04 22.46 -8.59
C GLN A 256 2.81 20.94 -8.58
N TRP A 257 2.10 20.40 -9.58
CA TRP A 257 1.78 18.97 -9.60
C TRP A 257 3.03 18.09 -9.52
N TYR A 258 4.10 18.47 -10.22
CA TYR A 258 5.33 17.67 -10.20
C TYR A 258 6.03 17.67 -8.84
N ASN A 259 5.82 18.70 -8.00
CA ASN A 259 6.38 18.75 -6.65
C ASN A 259 5.85 17.63 -5.74
N ILE A 260 4.78 16.94 -6.14
CA ILE A 260 4.28 15.75 -5.46
C ILE A 260 5.35 14.64 -5.52
N PHE A 261 6.06 14.52 -6.64
CA PHE A 261 7.02 13.45 -6.89
C PHE A 261 8.47 13.90 -6.73
N TYR A 262 8.78 15.18 -7.00
CA TYR A 262 10.12 15.74 -6.80
C TYR A 262 10.02 17.18 -6.25
N PRO A 263 10.64 17.47 -5.11
CA PRO A 263 11.46 16.56 -4.27
C PRO A 263 10.67 15.51 -3.47
N GLY A 264 9.36 15.47 -3.58
CA GLY A 264 8.50 14.62 -2.76
C GLY A 264 8.15 15.27 -1.41
N ASN A 265 7.53 14.53 -0.49
CA ASN A 265 7.08 15.01 0.81
C ASN A 265 6.20 16.27 0.71
N SER A 266 5.36 16.34 -0.32
CA SER A 266 4.53 17.48 -0.65
C SER A 266 3.41 17.73 0.36
N ASN A 267 2.79 18.91 0.28
CA ASN A 267 1.60 19.18 1.10
C ASN A 267 0.40 18.30 0.71
N GLU A 268 0.36 17.77 -0.50
CA GLU A 268 -0.69 16.85 -0.93
C GLU A 268 -0.50 15.43 -0.39
N SER A 269 0.74 15.02 -0.14
CA SER A 269 1.05 13.70 0.38
C SER A 269 0.54 13.52 1.80
N ILE A 270 -0.06 12.36 2.06
CA ILE A 270 -0.57 11.94 3.36
C ILE A 270 0.41 10.95 3.99
N PHE A 271 0.80 9.93 3.22
CA PHE A 271 1.78 8.94 3.65
C PHE A 271 2.64 8.48 2.48
N GLU A 272 3.96 8.58 2.65
CA GLU A 272 4.98 8.16 1.68
C GLU A 272 5.95 7.16 2.32
N ILE A 273 6.29 6.11 1.61
CA ILE A 273 7.42 5.26 1.98
C ILE A 273 8.69 6.00 1.57
N GLN A 274 9.51 6.34 2.56
CA GLN A 274 10.69 7.18 2.40
C GLN A 274 11.90 6.37 1.93
N TYR A 275 12.69 6.96 1.03
CA TYR A 275 13.96 6.42 0.57
C TYR A 275 15.07 7.47 0.73
N ASP A 276 16.24 7.03 1.15
CA ASP A 276 17.45 7.84 1.25
C ASP A 276 18.65 6.99 0.81
N GLU A 277 19.03 7.15 -0.44
CA GLU A 277 20.17 6.41 -1.00
C GLU A 277 21.51 6.95 -0.49
N THR A 278 21.59 8.27 -0.24
CA THR A 278 22.84 8.92 0.13
C THR A 278 23.32 8.52 1.52
N ASN A 279 22.41 8.51 2.50
CA ASN A 279 22.77 8.26 3.90
C ASN A 279 22.60 6.78 4.29
N TYR A 280 21.67 6.06 3.66
CA TYR A 280 21.27 4.73 4.12
C TYR A 280 21.30 3.65 3.03
N ALA A 281 21.74 3.95 1.81
CA ALA A 281 21.79 3.02 0.67
C ALA A 281 20.46 2.29 0.42
N GLN A 282 19.35 3.02 0.49
CA GLN A 282 17.99 2.47 0.43
C GLN A 282 17.36 2.47 -0.98
N GLY A 283 18.04 3.00 -1.99
CA GLY A 283 17.48 3.20 -3.33
C GLY A 283 17.10 1.90 -4.06
N GLY A 284 17.53 0.74 -3.57
CA GLY A 284 17.36 -0.54 -4.26
C GLY A 284 15.93 -0.91 -4.62
N GLY A 285 14.94 -0.53 -3.79
CA GLY A 285 13.51 -0.76 -4.00
C GLY A 285 12.72 0.50 -4.35
N SER A 286 13.38 1.65 -4.57
CA SER A 286 12.68 2.91 -4.83
C SER A 286 11.99 2.90 -6.20
N PRO A 287 10.88 3.64 -6.36
CA PRO A 287 10.21 3.80 -7.65
C PRO A 287 11.13 4.28 -8.77
N SER A 288 12.09 5.15 -8.48
CA SER A 288 13.04 5.65 -9.48
C SER A 288 13.98 4.57 -10.02
N LYS A 289 14.19 3.48 -9.27
CA LYS A 289 14.94 2.32 -9.74
C LYS A 289 14.05 1.26 -10.39
N LEU A 290 12.85 1.06 -9.86
CA LEU A 290 11.90 0.07 -10.38
C LEU A 290 11.26 0.55 -11.69
N LEU A 291 11.05 1.85 -11.84
CA LEU A 291 10.42 2.51 -12.98
C LEU A 291 11.43 3.47 -13.66
N PRO A 292 12.56 2.97 -14.18
CA PRO A 292 13.64 3.83 -14.63
C PRO A 292 13.30 4.52 -15.95
N TYR A 293 13.85 5.72 -16.13
CA TYR A 293 13.97 6.40 -17.42
C TYR A 293 15.29 6.01 -18.07
N GLY A 294 15.26 5.56 -19.32
CA GLY A 294 16.49 5.30 -20.07
C GLY A 294 16.22 4.67 -21.43
N SER A 295 17.22 4.77 -22.32
CA SER A 295 17.18 4.18 -23.66
C SER A 295 17.39 2.65 -23.64
N ASP A 296 17.90 2.11 -22.55
CA ASP A 296 18.14 0.67 -22.40
C ASP A 296 16.91 0.02 -21.79
N VAL A 297 15.95 -0.33 -22.64
CA VAL A 297 14.81 -1.18 -22.28
C VAL A 297 15.35 -2.56 -21.90
N THR A 298 15.56 -2.74 -20.61
CA THR A 298 15.96 -4.05 -20.08
C THR A 298 14.73 -4.94 -19.91
N VAL A 299 14.97 -6.24 -19.73
CA VAL A 299 13.94 -7.28 -19.55
C VAL A 299 12.89 -6.95 -18.47
N ASN A 300 13.19 -6.04 -17.54
CA ASN A 300 12.38 -5.67 -16.39
C ASN A 300 11.95 -4.18 -16.36
N THR A 301 12.04 -3.48 -17.48
CA THR A 301 11.66 -2.06 -17.51
C THR A 301 10.16 -1.92 -17.61
N TYR A 302 9.54 -1.23 -16.63
CA TYR A 302 8.13 -0.88 -16.70
C TYR A 302 7.91 0.28 -17.65
N MET A 303 6.81 0.24 -18.40
CA MET A 303 6.43 1.28 -19.34
C MET A 303 4.90 1.37 -19.41
N TYR A 304 4.38 2.48 -19.94
CA TYR A 304 2.97 2.53 -20.26
C TYR A 304 2.64 1.66 -21.47
N SER A 305 1.51 0.99 -21.43
CA SER A 305 1.00 0.24 -22.58
C SER A 305 0.69 1.19 -23.76
N GLU A 306 0.60 0.66 -24.97
CA GLU A 306 0.21 1.45 -26.15
C GLU A 306 -1.14 2.18 -25.94
N PRO A 307 -2.24 1.53 -25.48
CA PRO A 307 -3.49 2.24 -25.21
C PRO A 307 -3.34 3.36 -24.19
N MET A 308 -2.60 3.14 -23.10
CA MET A 308 -2.35 4.17 -22.09
C MET A 308 -1.50 5.32 -22.67
N THR A 309 -0.50 5.01 -23.46
CA THR A 309 0.34 6.00 -24.15
C THR A 309 -0.48 6.89 -25.07
N ILE A 310 -1.41 6.31 -25.84
CA ILE A 310 -2.31 7.06 -26.70
C ILE A 310 -3.22 7.99 -25.87
N ARG A 311 -3.74 7.53 -24.75
CA ARG A 311 -4.57 8.35 -23.85
C ARG A 311 -3.78 9.52 -23.27
N LEU A 312 -2.55 9.29 -22.80
CA LEU A 312 -1.64 10.33 -22.30
C LEU A 312 -1.32 11.38 -23.38
N ILE A 313 -1.06 10.94 -24.62
CA ILE A 313 -0.82 11.81 -25.75
C ILE A 313 -2.06 12.64 -26.08
N ASN A 314 -3.23 12.02 -26.12
CA ASN A 314 -4.48 12.73 -26.37
C ASN A 314 -4.78 13.77 -25.30
N GLU A 315 -4.51 13.46 -24.02
CA GLU A 315 -4.64 14.43 -22.92
C GLU A 315 -3.65 15.59 -23.09
N PHE A 316 -2.39 15.30 -23.43
CA PHE A 316 -1.38 16.31 -23.70
C PHE A 316 -1.80 17.32 -24.77
N TYR A 317 -2.47 16.85 -25.84
CA TYR A 317 -2.89 17.72 -26.95
C TYR A 317 -4.26 18.37 -26.76
N GLN A 318 -5.00 18.07 -25.70
CA GLN A 318 -6.31 18.71 -25.46
C GLN A 318 -6.21 20.23 -25.35
N ASN A 319 -5.13 20.71 -24.74
CA ASN A 319 -4.84 22.13 -24.57
C ASN A 319 -3.42 22.39 -25.06
N GLN A 320 -3.26 22.73 -26.34
CA GLN A 320 -1.95 22.92 -26.96
C GLN A 320 -1.15 24.09 -26.36
N ASP A 321 -1.84 25.06 -25.74
CA ASP A 321 -1.24 26.25 -25.16
C ASP A 321 -1.08 26.15 -23.63
N GLU A 322 -1.55 25.09 -23.00
CA GLU A 322 -1.56 24.93 -21.55
C GLU A 322 -0.85 23.66 -21.11
N VAL A 323 -0.23 23.73 -19.95
CA VAL A 323 0.62 22.68 -19.41
C VAL A 323 -0.20 21.81 -18.48
N ASN A 324 -0.51 20.59 -18.88
CA ASN A 324 -1.28 19.62 -18.09
C ASN A 324 -0.39 18.59 -17.37
N ARG A 325 -1.00 17.67 -16.56
CA ARG A 325 -0.25 16.66 -15.81
C ARG A 325 0.62 15.76 -16.68
N THR A 326 0.23 15.47 -17.92
CA THR A 326 1.03 14.71 -18.88
C THR A 326 2.27 15.50 -19.27
N TYR A 327 2.13 16.81 -19.54
CA TYR A 327 3.25 17.70 -19.79
C TYR A 327 4.16 17.79 -18.56
N TYR A 328 3.60 17.90 -17.37
CA TYR A 328 4.36 18.05 -16.12
C TYR A 328 5.11 16.81 -15.69
N GLY A 329 4.87 15.64 -16.29
CA GLY A 329 5.78 14.54 -16.07
C GLY A 329 5.20 13.18 -15.73
N SER A 330 3.91 12.93 -15.95
CA SER A 330 3.47 11.53 -15.93
C SER A 330 4.10 10.72 -17.07
N PHE A 331 4.50 11.42 -18.16
CA PHE A 331 4.96 10.78 -19.39
C PHE A 331 6.16 11.51 -20.02
N ALA A 332 7.19 10.77 -20.47
CA ALA A 332 8.29 11.29 -21.27
C ALA A 332 8.31 10.62 -22.66
N GLY A 333 8.84 11.34 -23.64
CA GLY A 333 9.05 10.80 -24.98
C GLY A 333 8.13 11.38 -26.06
N ILE A 334 7.41 12.48 -25.79
CA ILE A 334 6.70 13.21 -26.83
C ILE A 334 7.73 14.03 -27.65
N THR A 335 8.23 13.45 -28.72
CA THR A 335 8.81 14.21 -29.82
C THR A 335 7.80 14.23 -30.96
N TYR A 336 7.61 15.37 -31.56
CA TYR A 336 6.66 15.58 -32.68
C TYR A 336 6.85 14.65 -33.89
N THR A 337 7.90 13.84 -33.90
CA THR A 337 8.35 13.07 -35.08
C THR A 337 8.36 11.55 -34.89
N SER A 338 8.23 11.04 -33.66
CA SER A 338 8.15 9.59 -33.42
C SER A 338 7.41 9.30 -32.12
N TYR A 339 6.24 8.70 -32.22
CA TYR A 339 5.54 8.15 -31.06
C TYR A 339 6.24 6.85 -30.67
N PRO A 340 6.76 6.72 -29.44
CA PRO A 340 7.12 5.40 -28.97
C PRO A 340 5.83 4.56 -28.90
N GLU A 341 5.90 3.32 -29.34
CA GLU A 341 4.79 2.37 -29.21
C GLU A 341 4.34 2.25 -27.74
N ASN A 342 5.29 2.44 -26.81
CA ASN A 342 5.07 2.43 -25.35
C ASN A 342 5.70 3.66 -24.69
N GLY A 343 4.96 4.30 -23.82
CA GLY A 343 5.38 5.51 -23.13
C GLY A 343 6.28 5.24 -21.93
N ILE A 344 7.19 6.16 -21.68
CA ILE A 344 8.14 6.10 -20.56
C ILE A 344 7.53 6.77 -19.34
N ILE A 345 7.66 6.14 -18.16
CA ILE A 345 7.20 6.67 -16.88
C ILE A 345 8.21 7.71 -16.39
N TRP A 346 7.80 8.98 -16.35
CA TRP A 346 8.68 10.10 -15.99
C TRP A 346 8.60 10.52 -14.53
N LYS A 347 7.42 10.39 -13.90
CA LYS A 347 7.12 10.99 -12.59
C LYS A 347 8.11 10.64 -11.46
N TYR A 348 8.80 9.51 -11.53
CA TYR A 348 9.79 9.09 -10.53
C TYR A 348 11.24 9.27 -10.98
N SER A 349 11.47 9.55 -12.25
CA SER A 349 12.82 9.61 -12.83
C SER A 349 13.33 11.01 -13.07
N GLY A 350 12.44 11.98 -13.33
CA GLY A 350 12.81 13.36 -13.65
C GLY A 350 13.14 14.21 -12.41
N LEU A 351 13.82 15.35 -12.65
CA LEU A 351 14.11 16.37 -11.64
C LEU A 351 13.11 17.52 -11.64
N GLY A 352 12.23 17.59 -12.60
CA GLY A 352 11.24 18.64 -12.74
C GLY A 352 10.78 18.84 -14.17
N VAL A 353 9.95 19.86 -14.37
CA VAL A 353 9.33 20.16 -15.67
C VAL A 353 10.22 21.02 -16.55
N ALA A 354 11.02 21.89 -15.93
CA ALA A 354 11.80 22.90 -16.65
C ALA A 354 12.91 22.29 -17.51
N ASP A 355 13.40 21.12 -17.14
CA ASP A 355 14.43 20.39 -17.88
C ASP A 355 14.03 18.91 -17.97
N ARG A 356 13.38 18.56 -19.08
CA ARG A 356 12.91 17.19 -19.35
C ARG A 356 14.02 16.20 -19.66
N GLU A 357 15.26 16.66 -19.82
CA GLU A 357 16.42 15.82 -20.04
C GLU A 357 17.14 15.52 -18.71
N ALA A 358 16.85 16.29 -17.65
CA ALA A 358 17.45 16.10 -16.35
C ALA A 358 16.78 14.99 -15.58
N VAL A 359 17.50 13.88 -15.41
CA VAL A 359 17.08 12.72 -14.64
C VAL A 359 17.75 12.69 -13.27
N ARG A 360 17.11 12.03 -12.30
CA ARG A 360 17.71 11.76 -10.99
C ARG A 360 18.98 10.95 -11.15
N THR A 361 20.04 11.42 -10.53
CA THR A 361 21.30 10.65 -10.40
C THR A 361 21.30 9.82 -9.12
N ILE A 362 20.45 10.18 -8.14
CA ILE A 362 20.24 9.47 -6.87
C ILE A 362 18.86 8.82 -6.94
N LEU A 363 18.82 7.51 -6.74
CA LEU A 363 17.60 6.70 -6.89
C LEU A 363 16.83 6.64 -5.56
N ASP A 364 16.27 7.76 -5.15
CA ASP A 364 15.65 7.99 -3.85
C ASP A 364 14.21 8.53 -3.92
N ALA A 365 13.52 8.34 -5.04
CA ALA A 365 12.12 8.74 -5.12
C ALA A 365 11.29 7.98 -4.08
N ASN A 366 10.52 8.72 -3.27
CA ASN A 366 9.57 8.14 -2.33
C ASN A 366 8.42 7.45 -3.08
N TYR A 367 7.82 6.46 -2.43
CA TYR A 367 6.62 5.83 -2.93
C TYR A 367 5.38 6.32 -2.16
N ILE A 368 4.46 6.98 -2.86
CA ILE A 368 3.28 7.58 -2.26
C ILE A 368 2.19 6.51 -2.11
N ILE A 369 1.82 6.21 -0.87
CA ILE A 369 0.69 5.31 -0.57
C ILE A 369 -0.62 6.09 -0.63
N TYR A 370 -0.68 7.26 0.05
CA TYR A 370 -1.87 8.11 0.09
C TYR A 370 -1.55 9.57 -0.19
N ARG A 371 -2.39 10.22 -0.99
CA ARG A 371 -2.39 11.67 -1.23
C ARG A 371 -3.81 12.22 -1.37
N MET A 372 -3.98 13.52 -1.23
CA MET A 372 -5.31 14.15 -1.17
C MET A 372 -6.18 13.87 -2.39
N ALA A 373 -5.61 13.86 -3.59
CA ALA A 373 -6.37 13.50 -4.80
C ALA A 373 -6.98 12.09 -4.71
N ASP A 374 -6.27 11.14 -4.09
CA ASP A 374 -6.78 9.78 -3.91
C ASP A 374 -7.97 9.74 -2.96
N VAL A 375 -7.87 10.40 -1.80
CA VAL A 375 -8.97 10.51 -0.84
C VAL A 375 -10.19 11.20 -1.47
N MET A 376 -9.98 12.25 -2.24
CA MET A 376 -11.05 12.94 -2.96
C MET A 376 -11.74 12.01 -3.97
N LEU A 377 -11.00 11.24 -4.75
CA LEU A 377 -11.58 10.32 -5.73
C LEU A 377 -12.17 9.05 -5.09
N MET A 378 -11.68 8.60 -3.93
CA MET A 378 -12.36 7.58 -3.12
C MET A 378 -13.71 8.08 -2.62
N LYS A 379 -13.82 9.33 -2.14
CA LYS A 379 -15.09 9.95 -1.79
C LYS A 379 -16.02 10.03 -2.98
N ALA A 380 -15.53 10.44 -4.16
CA ALA A 380 -16.34 10.50 -5.37
C ALA A 380 -16.90 9.14 -5.76
N GLU A 381 -16.10 8.05 -5.66
CA GLU A 381 -16.57 6.68 -5.90
C GLU A 381 -17.70 6.29 -4.93
N ALA A 382 -17.50 6.55 -3.63
CA ALA A 382 -18.50 6.26 -2.61
C ALA A 382 -19.81 7.03 -2.86
N LEU A 383 -19.74 8.31 -3.19
CA LEU A 383 -20.92 9.14 -3.52
C LEU A 383 -21.66 8.63 -4.76
N ILE A 384 -20.93 8.18 -5.80
CA ILE A 384 -21.55 7.58 -6.96
C ILE A 384 -22.30 6.30 -6.58
N ARG A 385 -21.71 5.46 -5.75
CA ARG A 385 -22.29 4.19 -5.27
C ARG A 385 -23.49 4.37 -4.35
N ILE A 386 -23.49 5.40 -3.48
CA ILE A 386 -24.65 5.79 -2.64
C ILE A 386 -25.82 6.20 -3.54
N GLY A 387 -25.52 6.87 -4.65
CA GLY A 387 -26.52 7.29 -5.62
C GLY A 387 -27.24 8.59 -5.25
N GLY A 388 -28.11 9.00 -6.14
CA GLY A 388 -28.90 10.23 -6.02
C GLY A 388 -28.20 11.46 -6.62
N SER A 389 -28.98 12.35 -7.22
CA SER A 389 -28.48 13.50 -7.99
C SER A 389 -27.56 14.43 -7.20
N ALA A 390 -27.82 14.62 -5.91
CA ALA A 390 -26.96 15.47 -5.05
C ALA A 390 -25.57 14.85 -4.89
N ASN A 391 -25.48 13.55 -4.56
CA ASN A 391 -24.22 12.82 -4.43
C ASN A 391 -23.47 12.76 -5.76
N TRP A 392 -24.18 12.52 -6.84
CA TRP A 392 -23.59 12.48 -8.19
C TRP A 392 -23.04 13.84 -8.62
N THR A 393 -23.76 14.92 -8.29
CA THR A 393 -23.27 16.29 -8.55
C THR A 393 -21.99 16.60 -7.77
N GLU A 394 -21.91 16.20 -6.51
CA GLU A 394 -20.72 16.37 -5.70
C GLU A 394 -19.54 15.51 -6.24
N ALA A 395 -19.80 14.26 -6.60
CA ALA A 395 -18.80 13.37 -7.19
C ALA A 395 -18.24 13.95 -8.51
N LEU A 396 -19.11 14.44 -9.39
CA LEU A 396 -18.73 15.09 -10.64
C LEU A 396 -17.88 16.35 -10.39
N ALA A 397 -18.26 17.16 -9.40
CA ALA A 397 -17.48 18.34 -8.99
C ALA A 397 -16.07 17.98 -8.51
N ILE A 398 -15.93 16.86 -7.76
CA ILE A 398 -14.62 16.35 -7.34
C ILE A 398 -13.78 15.92 -8.55
N ILE A 399 -14.34 15.11 -9.46
CA ILE A 399 -13.66 14.67 -10.69
C ILE A 399 -13.18 15.89 -11.48
N ASN A 400 -14.06 16.84 -11.72
CA ASN A 400 -13.74 18.05 -12.49
C ASN A 400 -12.69 18.92 -11.78
N ARG A 401 -12.66 18.98 -10.47
CA ARG A 401 -11.61 19.69 -9.71
C ARG A 401 -10.22 19.08 -9.93
N ILE A 402 -10.11 17.76 -10.03
CA ILE A 402 -8.84 17.09 -10.36
C ILE A 402 -8.42 17.45 -11.80
N ARG A 403 -9.36 17.45 -12.73
CA ARG A 403 -9.14 17.81 -14.12
C ARG A 403 -8.73 19.28 -14.28
N GLU A 404 -9.42 20.19 -13.59
CA GLU A 404 -9.11 21.63 -13.58
C GLU A 404 -7.67 21.90 -13.11
N ARG A 405 -7.20 21.22 -12.03
CA ARG A 405 -5.81 21.28 -11.58
C ARG A 405 -4.83 20.89 -12.69
N SER A 406 -5.23 19.97 -13.57
CA SER A 406 -4.44 19.49 -14.70
C SER A 406 -4.72 20.29 -15.99
N GLU A 407 -5.40 21.43 -15.89
CA GLU A 407 -5.78 22.30 -17.02
C GLU A 407 -6.54 21.56 -18.12
N LEU A 408 -7.33 20.58 -17.72
CA LEU A 408 -8.16 19.77 -18.59
C LEU A 408 -9.61 20.28 -18.53
N ARG A 409 -10.30 20.19 -19.65
CA ARG A 409 -11.72 20.51 -19.68
C ARG A 409 -12.53 19.55 -18.80
N PRO A 410 -13.64 20.02 -18.22
CA PRO A 410 -14.62 19.12 -17.62
C PRO A 410 -15.02 18.01 -18.60
N ARG A 411 -15.47 16.88 -18.07
CA ARG A 411 -16.03 15.82 -18.92
C ARG A 411 -17.31 16.30 -19.56
N ASP A 412 -17.45 16.00 -20.86
CA ASP A 412 -18.61 16.43 -21.66
C ASP A 412 -19.78 15.44 -21.58
N GLU A 413 -19.53 14.18 -21.17
CA GLU A 413 -20.52 13.11 -21.13
C GLU A 413 -21.64 13.36 -20.13
N VAL A 414 -21.28 13.97 -18.97
CA VAL A 414 -22.21 14.34 -17.89
C VAL A 414 -21.88 15.72 -17.37
N SER A 415 -22.87 16.57 -17.24
CA SER A 415 -22.80 17.90 -16.59
C SER A 415 -23.76 17.97 -15.41
N ALA A 416 -23.64 19.01 -14.59
CA ALA A 416 -24.56 19.26 -13.49
C ALA A 416 -26.02 19.47 -13.98
N GLU A 417 -26.19 19.93 -15.23
CA GLU A 417 -27.50 20.20 -15.82
C GLU A 417 -28.22 18.90 -16.25
N ASN A 418 -27.47 17.90 -16.74
CA ASN A 418 -28.02 16.61 -17.17
C ASN A 418 -27.73 15.45 -16.21
N ILE A 419 -27.31 15.72 -14.99
CA ILE A 419 -26.91 14.69 -13.99
C ILE A 419 -28.01 13.66 -13.72
N ASN A 420 -29.28 14.06 -13.84
CA ASN A 420 -30.43 13.17 -13.66
C ASN A 420 -30.62 12.16 -14.82
N GLU A 421 -29.94 12.39 -15.95
CA GLU A 421 -29.93 11.48 -17.09
C GLU A 421 -28.72 10.53 -17.05
N ALA A 422 -27.76 10.80 -16.14
CA ALA A 422 -26.61 9.94 -15.94
C ALA A 422 -26.99 8.60 -15.34
N THR A 423 -26.14 7.62 -15.55
CA THR A 423 -26.20 6.32 -14.86
C THR A 423 -24.99 6.17 -13.95
N GLU A 424 -25.14 5.34 -12.91
CA GLU A 424 -24.02 4.97 -12.05
C GLU A 424 -22.82 4.45 -12.86
N GLU A 425 -23.07 3.63 -13.88
CA GLU A 425 -22.05 3.04 -14.74
C GLU A 425 -21.23 4.10 -15.47
N ILE A 426 -21.89 5.08 -16.09
CA ILE A 426 -21.21 6.19 -16.79
C ILE A 426 -20.32 6.97 -15.83
N LEU A 427 -20.83 7.32 -14.64
CA LEU A 427 -20.09 8.08 -13.65
C LEU A 427 -18.89 7.28 -13.10
N LEU A 428 -19.06 5.97 -12.89
CA LEU A 428 -17.96 5.11 -12.45
C LEU A 428 -16.89 4.95 -13.54
N GLU A 429 -17.26 4.85 -14.80
CA GLU A 429 -16.28 4.80 -15.90
C GLU A 429 -15.53 6.12 -16.04
N MET A 430 -16.20 7.26 -15.94
CA MET A 430 -15.55 8.58 -15.90
C MET A 430 -14.54 8.67 -14.74
N LEU A 431 -14.92 8.17 -13.57
CA LEU A 431 -14.05 8.11 -12.40
C LEU A 431 -12.85 7.18 -12.62
N LEU A 432 -13.06 5.98 -13.16
CA LEU A 432 -11.99 5.02 -13.46
C LEU A 432 -10.97 5.58 -14.45
N ASP A 433 -11.45 6.31 -15.45
CA ASP A 433 -10.60 6.99 -16.41
C ASP A 433 -9.76 8.09 -15.75
N GLU A 434 -10.40 8.91 -14.91
CA GLU A 434 -9.72 9.97 -14.20
C GLU A 434 -8.67 9.43 -13.24
N ARG A 435 -9.00 8.36 -12.49
CA ARG A 435 -8.07 7.69 -11.58
C ARG A 435 -6.88 7.07 -12.32
N ASP A 436 -7.10 6.46 -13.48
CA ASP A 436 -6.04 5.86 -14.29
C ASP A 436 -5.03 6.92 -14.79
N MET A 437 -5.53 8.08 -15.24
CA MET A 437 -4.69 9.17 -15.70
C MET A 437 -3.97 9.88 -14.55
N GLU A 438 -4.64 10.10 -13.44
CA GLU A 438 -4.09 10.78 -12.27
C GLU A 438 -3.05 9.93 -11.53
N PHE A 439 -3.34 8.64 -11.33
CA PHE A 439 -2.51 7.73 -10.55
C PHE A 439 -1.68 6.76 -11.41
N ALA A 440 -1.50 7.06 -12.68
CA ALA A 440 -0.67 6.24 -13.57
C ALA A 440 0.67 5.89 -12.92
N ALA A 441 0.98 4.61 -12.80
CA ALA A 441 2.18 4.06 -12.17
C ALA A 441 2.29 4.31 -10.63
N GLU A 442 1.18 4.53 -9.93
CA GLU A 442 1.14 4.66 -8.46
C GLU A 442 0.61 3.40 -7.75
N GLY A 443 0.53 2.26 -8.43
CA GLY A 443 0.13 0.98 -7.83
C GLY A 443 -1.36 0.86 -7.49
N LYS A 444 -2.25 1.56 -8.23
CA LYS A 444 -3.67 1.64 -7.88
C LYS A 444 -4.62 1.04 -8.92
N ARG A 445 -4.22 1.00 -10.18
CA ARG A 445 -5.12 0.68 -11.31
C ARG A 445 -5.83 -0.66 -11.15
N TRP A 446 -5.13 -1.73 -10.74
CA TRP A 446 -5.74 -3.03 -10.54
C TRP A 446 -6.83 -3.02 -9.49
N TYR A 447 -6.60 -2.34 -8.37
CA TYR A 447 -7.57 -2.29 -7.28
C TYR A 447 -8.82 -1.49 -7.65
N ASP A 448 -8.68 -0.44 -8.46
CA ASP A 448 -9.81 0.33 -8.98
C ASP A 448 -10.68 -0.53 -9.89
N LEU A 449 -10.07 -1.25 -10.83
CA LEU A 449 -10.77 -2.18 -11.71
C LEU A 449 -11.41 -3.34 -10.93
N LEU A 450 -10.68 -3.90 -9.95
CA LEU A 450 -11.18 -5.02 -9.15
C LEU A 450 -12.40 -4.60 -8.31
N ARG A 451 -12.40 -3.41 -7.68
CA ARG A 451 -13.58 -2.86 -7.01
C ARG A 451 -14.75 -2.71 -7.98
N TYR A 452 -14.50 -2.09 -9.13
CA TYR A 452 -15.52 -1.91 -10.16
C TYR A 452 -16.18 -3.24 -10.57
N GLY A 453 -15.37 -4.29 -10.76
CA GLY A 453 -15.85 -5.59 -11.22
C GLY A 453 -16.53 -6.43 -10.15
N LYS A 454 -16.09 -6.35 -8.87
CA LYS A 454 -16.58 -7.25 -7.80
C LYS A 454 -17.73 -6.69 -6.99
N GLN A 455 -17.78 -5.37 -6.80
CA GLN A 455 -18.76 -4.74 -5.90
C GLN A 455 -20.20 -4.85 -6.40
N GLN A 456 -21.15 -4.65 -5.51
CA GLN A 456 -22.58 -4.80 -5.77
C GLN A 456 -22.91 -6.18 -6.41
N ASN A 457 -22.30 -7.23 -5.85
CA ASN A 457 -22.52 -8.61 -6.34
C ASN A 457 -22.16 -8.78 -7.82
N PHE A 458 -20.98 -8.32 -8.22
CA PHE A 458 -20.45 -8.44 -9.59
C PHE A 458 -21.29 -7.74 -10.66
N LYS A 459 -21.97 -6.64 -10.29
CA LYS A 459 -22.86 -5.89 -11.17
C LYS A 459 -22.21 -5.50 -12.51
N TYR A 460 -20.94 -5.12 -12.49
CA TYR A 460 -20.19 -4.67 -13.66
C TYR A 460 -19.14 -5.66 -14.15
N LYS A 461 -19.23 -6.94 -13.77
CA LYS A 461 -18.25 -7.99 -14.16
C LYS A 461 -17.99 -8.05 -15.68
N SER A 462 -19.02 -7.94 -16.50
CA SER A 462 -18.87 -7.98 -17.96
C SER A 462 -18.06 -6.81 -18.49
N ARG A 463 -18.31 -5.60 -17.99
CA ARG A 463 -17.59 -4.41 -18.42
C ARG A 463 -16.15 -4.38 -17.88
N PHE A 464 -15.94 -4.82 -16.64
CA PHE A 464 -14.61 -5.05 -16.07
C PHE A 464 -13.72 -5.94 -16.96
N LYS A 465 -14.26 -7.06 -17.45
CA LYS A 465 -13.55 -7.95 -18.38
C LYS A 465 -13.14 -7.22 -19.65
N ILE A 466 -14.08 -6.46 -20.24
CA ILE A 466 -13.81 -5.69 -21.46
C ILE A 466 -12.69 -4.68 -21.22
N LEU A 467 -12.74 -3.89 -20.13
CA LEU A 467 -11.72 -2.89 -19.80
C LEU A 467 -10.32 -3.49 -19.67
N ILE A 468 -10.20 -4.68 -19.07
CA ILE A 468 -8.90 -5.37 -18.99
C ILE A 468 -8.44 -5.87 -20.35
N MET A 469 -9.35 -6.47 -21.13
CA MET A 469 -9.03 -7.04 -22.44
C MET A 469 -8.65 -5.99 -23.47
N GLU A 470 -9.32 -4.84 -23.47
CA GLU A 470 -9.03 -3.70 -24.36
C GLU A 470 -7.63 -3.13 -24.13
N ASN A 471 -7.15 -3.14 -22.88
CA ASN A 471 -5.84 -2.60 -22.50
C ASN A 471 -4.72 -3.66 -22.53
N ASN A 472 -5.06 -4.95 -22.47
CA ASN A 472 -4.07 -6.03 -22.47
C ASN A 472 -3.84 -6.58 -23.88
N LEU A 473 -2.99 -5.93 -24.63
CA LEU A 473 -2.61 -6.37 -25.98
C LEU A 473 -1.60 -7.53 -25.98
N THR A 474 -1.08 -7.92 -24.82
CA THR A 474 -0.03 -8.93 -24.70
C THR A 474 -0.56 -10.36 -24.51
N ALA A 475 -1.76 -10.52 -23.97
CA ALA A 475 -2.40 -11.81 -23.79
C ALA A 475 -3.31 -12.18 -24.97
N GLU A 476 -3.46 -13.48 -25.22
CA GLU A 476 -4.44 -13.95 -26.20
C GLU A 476 -5.85 -13.65 -25.68
N SER A 477 -6.60 -12.79 -26.36
CA SER A 477 -7.88 -12.24 -25.89
C SER A 477 -8.90 -13.31 -25.49
N ARG A 478 -8.98 -14.42 -26.26
CA ARG A 478 -9.91 -15.53 -25.95
C ARG A 478 -9.52 -16.24 -24.65
N TRP A 479 -8.25 -16.48 -24.44
CA TRP A 479 -7.73 -17.12 -23.23
C TRP A 479 -7.93 -16.19 -22.02
N LEU A 480 -7.56 -14.93 -22.13
CA LEU A 480 -7.73 -13.95 -21.05
C LEU A 480 -9.21 -13.79 -20.67
N GLY A 481 -10.11 -13.73 -21.67
CA GLY A 481 -11.55 -13.70 -21.41
C GLY A 481 -12.04 -14.91 -20.62
N SER A 482 -11.53 -16.12 -20.91
CA SER A 482 -11.84 -17.33 -20.16
C SER A 482 -11.29 -17.30 -18.73
N VAL A 483 -10.07 -16.78 -18.51
CA VAL A 483 -9.51 -16.59 -17.18
C VAL A 483 -10.37 -15.64 -16.35
N LEU A 484 -10.76 -14.50 -16.91
CA LEU A 484 -11.54 -13.47 -16.22
C LEU A 484 -13.01 -13.88 -15.96
N ASP A 485 -13.50 -14.97 -16.57
CA ASP A 485 -14.80 -15.55 -16.23
C ASP A 485 -14.81 -16.19 -14.83
N ASN A 486 -13.65 -16.67 -14.36
CA ASN A 486 -13.46 -17.20 -13.01
C ASN A 486 -12.97 -16.10 -12.07
N ASP A 487 -13.82 -15.62 -11.16
CA ASP A 487 -13.48 -14.56 -10.20
C ASP A 487 -12.37 -14.94 -9.21
N ASN A 488 -12.11 -16.24 -8.99
CA ASN A 488 -10.94 -16.66 -8.21
C ASN A 488 -9.60 -16.37 -8.94
N ALA A 489 -9.59 -16.31 -10.28
CA ALA A 489 -8.42 -15.94 -11.05
C ALA A 489 -8.05 -14.45 -10.94
N TRP A 490 -8.92 -13.62 -10.38
CA TRP A 490 -8.64 -12.21 -10.12
C TRP A 490 -7.68 -12.01 -8.95
N TYR A 491 -7.51 -13.04 -8.13
CA TYR A 491 -6.63 -13.04 -6.96
C TYR A 491 -5.40 -13.90 -7.21
N LEU A 492 -4.32 -13.59 -6.50
CA LEU A 492 -3.06 -14.31 -6.60
C LEU A 492 -3.14 -15.67 -5.88
N PRO A 493 -2.31 -16.65 -6.28
CA PRO A 493 -2.19 -17.90 -5.55
C PRO A 493 -1.45 -17.69 -4.23
N ILE A 494 -1.76 -18.54 -3.25
CA ILE A 494 -0.98 -18.64 -2.02
C ILE A 494 0.39 -19.25 -2.38
N PRO A 495 1.51 -18.72 -1.82
CA PRO A 495 2.83 -19.28 -2.08
C PRO A 495 2.91 -20.78 -1.79
N ALA A 496 3.50 -21.54 -2.69
CA ALA A 496 3.61 -23.00 -2.56
C ALA A 496 4.38 -23.43 -1.29
N SER A 497 5.37 -22.61 -0.86
CA SER A 497 6.11 -22.82 0.38
C SER A 497 5.17 -22.85 1.60
N ASP A 498 4.24 -21.89 1.65
CA ASP A 498 3.36 -21.72 2.81
C ASP A 498 2.28 -22.81 2.86
N ILE A 499 1.77 -23.23 1.70
CA ILE A 499 0.89 -24.43 1.62
C ILE A 499 1.60 -25.68 2.12
N SER A 500 2.92 -25.83 1.83
CA SER A 500 3.68 -27.00 2.26
C SER A 500 4.02 -27.03 3.75
N THR A 501 4.07 -25.86 4.39
CA THR A 501 4.46 -25.72 5.80
C THR A 501 3.28 -25.54 6.75
N ASN A 502 2.12 -25.06 6.27
CA ASN A 502 0.91 -24.88 7.06
C ASN A 502 -0.21 -25.78 6.52
N SER A 503 -0.48 -26.86 7.24
CA SER A 503 -1.45 -27.89 6.83
C SER A 503 -2.91 -27.41 6.78
N LEU A 504 -3.23 -26.27 7.40
CA LEU A 504 -4.58 -25.68 7.41
C LEU A 504 -4.81 -24.73 6.24
N LEU A 505 -3.75 -24.35 5.50
CA LEU A 505 -3.90 -23.51 4.31
C LEU A 505 -4.45 -24.31 3.14
N LYS A 506 -5.46 -23.74 2.51
CA LYS A 506 -6.00 -24.22 1.22
C LYS A 506 -5.69 -23.22 0.15
N GLN A 507 -5.25 -23.72 -0.99
CA GLN A 507 -4.96 -22.88 -2.15
C GLN A 507 -6.20 -22.11 -2.62
N ASN A 508 -6.02 -21.05 -3.38
CA ASN A 508 -7.09 -20.41 -4.12
C ASN A 508 -7.60 -21.41 -5.18
N PRO A 509 -8.92 -21.65 -5.27
CA PRO A 509 -9.52 -22.71 -6.13
C PRO A 509 -9.15 -22.64 -7.62
N TYR A 510 -8.71 -21.48 -8.11
CA TYR A 510 -8.27 -21.35 -9.49
C TYR A 510 -6.90 -22.02 -9.74
N TYR A 511 -6.08 -22.18 -8.68
CA TYR A 511 -4.72 -22.71 -8.76
C TYR A 511 -4.57 -24.10 -8.11
N GLU A 512 -5.66 -24.76 -7.74
CA GLU A 512 -5.71 -26.14 -7.23
C GLU A 512 -5.38 -27.20 -8.30
#